data_dc7603697a29676e8de0814c0e2195a6
#
_entry.id   dc7603697a29676e8de0814c0e2195a6
#
_cell.length_a   1.000
_cell.length_b   1.000
_cell.length_c   1.000
_cell.angle_alpha   90.00
_cell.angle_beta   90.00
_cell.angle_gamma   90.00
#
_symmetry.space_group_name_H-M   'P 1'
#
loop_
_entity.id
_entity.type
_entity.pdbx_description
1 polymer ?
#
loop_
_entity_poly.entity_id
_entity_poly.type
_entity_poly.pdbx_seq_one_letter_code
_entity_poly.pdbx_strand_id
1 'polypeptide(L)'
;MFRQEQVTEIVELLETLDSSTKIYFGCDSVRVRKKGKWSASYATVMIVHINGKNGCRLFSNLSNEPDYDAKPARPKMRMMNEVRKVCELYTQMIPYIENFAE
;
A
#
# COMPACT_ATOMS: atom_id res chain seq x y z
N MET A 1 -1.86 3.09 6.22
CA MET A 1 -3.07 2.26 6.39
C MET A 1 -4.24 2.89 5.65
N PHE A 2 -5.17 2.09 5.22
CA PHE A 2 -6.34 2.60 4.53
C PHE A 2 -7.35 3.20 5.52
N ARG A 3 -8.09 4.17 5.04
CA ARG A 3 -9.20 4.76 5.80
C ARG A 3 -10.37 3.78 5.82
N GLN A 4 -11.28 3.96 6.77
CA GLN A 4 -12.42 3.07 6.94
C GLN A 4 -13.29 2.99 5.68
N GLU A 5 -13.46 4.11 4.98
CA GLU A 5 -14.24 4.12 3.73
C GLU A 5 -13.58 3.24 2.66
N GLN A 6 -12.25 3.26 2.58
CA GLN A 6 -11.52 2.41 1.65
C GLN A 6 -11.66 0.94 2.03
N VAL A 7 -11.55 0.63 3.32
CA VAL A 7 -11.71 -0.74 3.81
C VAL A 7 -13.10 -1.27 3.48
N THR A 8 -14.12 -0.46 3.69
CA THR A 8 -15.51 -0.83 3.38
C THR A 8 -15.67 -1.14 1.89
N GLU A 9 -15.12 -0.28 1.03
CA GLU A 9 -15.19 -0.49 -0.41
C GLU A 9 -14.47 -1.77 -0.83
N ILE A 10 -13.30 -2.03 -0.24
CA ILE A 10 -12.54 -3.24 -0.53
C ILE A 10 -13.31 -4.50 -0.09
N VAL A 11 -13.89 -4.48 1.10
CA VAL A 11 -14.66 -5.61 1.61
C VAL A 11 -15.85 -5.90 0.72
N GLU A 12 -16.57 -4.86 0.30
CA GLU A 12 -17.71 -5.02 -0.61
C GLU A 12 -17.27 -5.65 -1.95
N LEU A 13 -16.13 -5.20 -2.46
CA LEU A 13 -15.57 -5.79 -3.69
C LEU A 13 -15.22 -7.26 -3.49
N LEU A 14 -14.52 -7.59 -2.40
CA LEU A 14 -14.05 -8.94 -2.13
C LEU A 14 -15.22 -9.93 -1.96
N GLU A 15 -16.34 -9.48 -1.44
CA GLU A 15 -17.52 -10.32 -1.28
C GLU A 15 -18.09 -10.82 -2.62
N THR A 16 -17.77 -10.13 -3.72
CA THR A 16 -18.24 -10.51 -5.05
C THR A 16 -17.26 -11.37 -5.83
N LEU A 17 -16.09 -11.67 -5.25
CA LEU A 17 -15.00 -12.33 -5.96
C LEU A 17 -14.78 -13.75 -5.44
N ASP A 18 -14.11 -14.55 -6.25
CA ASP A 18 -13.84 -15.95 -5.94
C ASP A 18 -12.35 -16.19 -5.63
N SER A 19 -12.00 -17.46 -5.39
CA SER A 19 -10.64 -17.85 -5.01
C SER A 19 -9.61 -17.67 -6.12
N SER A 20 -10.02 -17.39 -7.34
CA SER A 20 -9.08 -17.11 -8.44
C SER A 20 -8.54 -15.68 -8.40
N THR A 21 -9.09 -14.84 -7.54
CA THR A 21 -8.63 -13.48 -7.35
C THR A 21 -7.27 -13.47 -6.64
N LYS A 22 -6.38 -12.61 -7.11
CA LYS A 22 -5.06 -12.45 -6.50
C LYS A 22 -4.92 -11.04 -5.94
N ILE A 23 -4.24 -10.93 -4.80
CA ILE A 23 -4.08 -9.67 -4.11
C ILE A 23 -2.61 -9.40 -3.92
N TYR A 24 -2.19 -8.19 -4.27
CA TYR A 24 -0.81 -7.75 -4.15
C TYR A 24 -0.74 -6.47 -3.33
N PHE A 25 0.33 -6.35 -2.56
CA PHE A 25 0.61 -5.16 -1.76
C PHE A 25 1.95 -4.59 -2.16
N GLY A 26 2.05 -3.27 -2.13
CA GLY A 26 3.30 -2.61 -2.42
C GLY A 26 3.34 -1.23 -1.80
N CYS A 27 4.54 -0.69 -1.74
CA CYS A 27 4.76 0.69 -1.32
C CYS A 27 5.94 1.25 -2.08
N ASP A 28 5.79 2.46 -2.57
CA ASP A 28 6.87 3.19 -3.20
C ASP A 28 7.00 4.55 -2.54
N SER A 29 8.18 5.14 -2.63
CA SER A 29 8.43 6.42 -2.03
C SER A 29 9.27 7.32 -2.92
N VAL A 30 9.05 8.62 -2.79
CA VAL A 30 9.88 9.63 -3.45
C VAL A 30 10.26 10.69 -2.44
N ARG A 31 11.48 11.21 -2.58
CA ARG A 31 11.91 12.37 -1.79
C ARG A 31 11.37 13.64 -2.42
N VAL A 32 10.84 14.51 -1.59
CA VAL A 32 10.26 15.77 -2.02
C VAL A 32 10.85 16.88 -1.19
N ARG A 33 11.22 17.99 -1.81
CA ARG A 33 11.70 19.17 -1.10
C ARG A 33 10.64 20.26 -1.14
N LYS A 34 10.19 20.67 0.04
CA LYS A 34 9.22 21.77 0.18
C LYS A 34 9.73 22.76 1.20
N LYS A 35 9.73 24.04 0.84
CA LYS A 35 10.16 25.13 1.73
C LYS A 35 11.54 24.86 2.36
N GLY A 36 12.45 24.33 1.57
CA GLY A 36 13.80 24.04 2.03
C GLY A 36 13.98 22.81 2.88
N LYS A 37 12.90 22.08 3.15
CA LYS A 37 12.94 20.85 3.97
C LYS A 37 12.68 19.64 3.10
N TRP A 38 13.40 18.57 3.36
CA TRP A 38 13.20 17.30 2.69
C TRP A 38 12.13 16.48 3.41
N SER A 39 11.26 15.89 2.62
CA SER A 39 10.27 14.93 3.12
C SER A 39 10.21 13.75 2.17
N ALA A 40 9.61 12.66 2.64
CA ALA A 40 9.36 11.49 1.83
C ALA A 40 7.86 11.33 1.65
N SER A 41 7.44 11.12 0.42
CA SER A 41 6.04 10.83 0.10
C SER A 41 5.93 9.33 -0.20
N TYR A 42 5.03 8.65 0.49
CA TYR A 42 4.83 7.20 0.38
C TYR A 42 3.49 6.91 -0.27
N ALA A 43 3.50 6.06 -1.29
CA ALA A 43 2.28 5.53 -1.88
C ALA A 43 2.19 4.06 -1.53
N THR A 44 1.27 3.70 -0.66
CA THR A 44 1.01 2.31 -0.28
C THR A 44 -0.18 1.82 -1.07
N VAL A 45 -0.04 0.70 -1.76
CA VAL A 45 -1.06 0.21 -2.68
C VAL A 45 -1.46 -1.22 -2.38
N MET A 46 -2.73 -1.51 -2.65
CA MET A 46 -3.28 -2.85 -2.69
C MET A 46 -3.90 -3.04 -4.06
N ILE A 47 -3.48 -4.08 -4.76
CA ILE A 47 -4.00 -4.39 -6.09
C ILE A 47 -4.81 -5.66 -5.99
N VAL A 48 -6.08 -5.59 -6.38
CA VAL A 48 -6.96 -6.76 -6.46
C VAL A 48 -7.06 -7.14 -7.93
N HIS A 49 -6.40 -8.23 -8.29
CA HIS A 49 -6.39 -8.73 -9.65
C HIS A 49 -7.57 -9.69 -9.83
N ILE A 50 -8.58 -9.22 -10.53
CA ILE A 50 -9.83 -9.95 -10.70
C ILE A 50 -9.65 -10.94 -11.84
N ASN A 51 -9.74 -12.20 -11.51
CA ASN A 51 -9.74 -13.36 -12.40
C ASN A 51 -9.38 -13.05 -13.88
N GLY A 52 -8.08 -13.03 -14.16
CA GLY A 52 -7.50 -13.06 -15.51
C GLY A 52 -7.98 -11.98 -16.48
N LYS A 53 -9.21 -12.08 -16.94
CA LYS A 53 -9.72 -11.24 -18.03
C LYS A 53 -10.52 -10.04 -17.56
N ASN A 54 -10.82 -9.96 -16.28
CA ASN A 54 -11.71 -8.94 -15.75
C ASN A 54 -10.99 -7.71 -15.20
N GLY A 55 -9.67 -7.60 -15.42
CA GLY A 55 -8.90 -6.43 -15.03
C GLY A 55 -8.47 -6.45 -13.58
N CYS A 56 -8.16 -5.27 -13.06
CA CYS A 56 -7.74 -5.13 -11.67
C CYS A 56 -8.28 -3.84 -11.07
N ARG A 57 -8.38 -3.83 -9.75
CA ARG A 57 -8.72 -2.65 -8.97
C ARG A 57 -7.53 -2.28 -8.11
N LEU A 58 -7.25 -0.99 -8.07
CA LEU A 58 -6.12 -0.47 -7.29
C LEU A 58 -6.65 0.45 -6.20
N PHE A 59 -6.21 0.20 -4.98
CA PHE A 59 -6.49 1.05 -3.84
C PHE A 59 -5.18 1.60 -3.30
N SER A 60 -5.13 2.89 -3.05
CA SER A 60 -3.88 3.51 -2.61
C SER A 60 -4.10 4.45 -1.43
N ASN A 61 -3.03 4.64 -0.68
CA ASN A 61 -2.99 5.60 0.40
C ASN A 61 -1.68 6.36 0.32
N LEU A 62 -1.74 7.68 0.39
CA LEU A 62 -0.58 8.55 0.36
C LEU A 62 -0.28 9.07 1.75
N SER A 63 0.98 9.06 2.12
CA SER A 63 1.41 9.67 3.37
C SER A 63 2.73 10.40 3.16
N ASN A 64 2.93 11.47 3.94
CA ASN A 64 4.16 12.24 3.89
C ASN A 64 4.81 12.22 5.27
N GLU A 65 6.11 11.98 5.29
CA GLU A 65 6.88 11.97 6.53
C GLU A 65 8.18 12.73 6.31
N PRO A 66 8.79 13.26 7.37
CA PRO A 66 10.12 13.85 7.26
C PRO A 66 11.10 12.84 6.69
N ASP A 67 12.08 13.32 5.92
CA ASP A 67 13.12 12.45 5.41
C ASP A 67 14.17 12.26 6.49
N TYR A 68 14.27 11.04 7.01
CA TYR A 68 15.20 10.70 8.09
C TYR A 68 16.57 10.27 7.59
N ASP A 69 16.76 10.14 6.26
CA ASP A 69 18.04 9.69 5.72
C ASP A 69 19.03 10.84 5.69
N ALA A 70 20.18 10.63 6.31
CA ALA A 70 21.26 11.62 6.34
C ALA A 70 21.92 11.75 4.97
N LYS A 71 21.92 10.69 4.18
CA LYS A 71 22.56 10.68 2.85
C LYS A 71 21.54 10.24 1.79
N PRO A 72 21.17 11.14 0.86
CA PRO A 72 20.19 10.81 -0.18
C PRO A 72 20.54 9.60 -1.04
N ALA A 73 21.84 9.36 -1.22
CA ALA A 73 22.31 8.23 -2.03
C ALA A 73 22.15 6.87 -1.34
N ARG A 74 21.82 6.87 -0.04
CA ARG A 74 21.62 5.65 0.76
C ARG A 74 20.31 5.74 1.53
N PRO A 75 19.17 5.51 0.88
CA PRO A 75 17.86 5.76 1.48
C PRO A 75 17.42 4.61 2.40
N LYS A 76 18.20 4.33 3.43
CA LYS A 76 17.96 3.19 4.33
C LYS A 76 16.63 3.33 5.09
N MET A 77 16.41 4.50 5.71
CA MET A 77 15.21 4.71 6.51
C MET A 77 13.96 4.74 5.64
N ARG A 78 14.07 5.33 4.46
CA ARG A 78 12.95 5.37 3.52
C ARG A 78 12.56 3.97 3.06
N MET A 79 13.56 3.14 2.74
CA MET A 79 13.30 1.75 2.35
C MET A 79 12.69 0.95 3.49
N MET A 80 13.18 1.13 4.72
CA MET A 80 12.60 0.47 5.89
C MET A 80 11.17 0.90 6.14
N ASN A 81 10.87 2.18 5.92
CA ASN A 81 9.50 2.69 6.06
C ASN A 81 8.57 2.13 5.00
N GLU A 82 9.06 1.91 3.77
CA GLU A 82 8.27 1.26 2.73
C GLU A 82 7.85 -0.13 3.18
N VAL A 83 8.78 -0.92 3.68
CA VAL A 83 8.51 -2.27 4.17
C VAL A 83 7.52 -2.23 5.34
N ARG A 84 7.74 -1.33 6.29
CA ARG A 84 6.85 -1.17 7.46
C ARG A 84 5.42 -0.86 7.02
N LYS A 85 5.27 0.05 6.06
CA LYS A 85 3.93 0.46 5.60
C LYS A 85 3.21 -0.67 4.88
N VAL A 86 3.92 -1.47 4.10
CA VAL A 86 3.35 -2.66 3.47
C VAL A 86 2.90 -3.66 4.53
N CYS A 87 3.73 -3.91 5.54
CA CYS A 87 3.39 -4.83 6.62
C CYS A 87 2.20 -4.35 7.43
N GLU A 88 2.11 -3.05 7.71
CA GLU A 88 0.97 -2.48 8.42
C GLU A 88 -0.32 -2.64 7.63
N LEU A 89 -0.27 -2.36 6.32
CA LEU A 89 -1.43 -2.50 5.46
C LEU A 89 -1.86 -3.96 5.35
N TYR A 90 -0.91 -4.86 5.17
CA TYR A 90 -1.19 -6.29 5.12
C TYR A 90 -1.87 -6.75 6.41
N THR A 91 -1.34 -6.34 7.55
CA THR A 91 -1.91 -6.69 8.85
C THR A 91 -3.33 -6.15 9.00
N GLN A 92 -3.58 -4.93 8.53
CA GLN A 92 -4.92 -4.35 8.55
C GLN A 92 -5.91 -5.17 7.72
N MET A 93 -5.46 -5.65 6.56
CA MET A 93 -6.35 -6.28 5.60
C MET A 93 -6.49 -7.79 5.76
N ILE A 94 -5.60 -8.43 6.52
CA ILE A 94 -5.57 -9.89 6.60
C ILE A 94 -6.90 -10.53 7.03
N PRO A 95 -7.68 -9.96 7.97
CA PRO A 95 -8.97 -10.55 8.33
C PRO A 95 -9.96 -10.63 7.18
N TYR A 96 -9.78 -9.82 6.17
CA TYR A 96 -10.70 -9.73 5.03
C TYR A 96 -10.24 -10.52 3.83
N ILE A 97 -8.95 -10.86 3.76
CA ILE A 97 -8.35 -11.45 2.57
C ILE A 97 -7.84 -12.88 2.78
N GLU A 98 -7.99 -13.44 3.97
CA GLU A 98 -7.40 -14.74 4.27
C GLU A 98 -7.94 -15.88 3.38
N ASN A 99 -9.12 -15.71 2.78
CA ASN A 99 -9.66 -16.65 1.82
C ASN A 99 -9.07 -16.50 0.42
N PHE A 100 -8.34 -15.43 0.16
CA PHE A 100 -7.75 -15.10 -1.13
C PHE A 100 -6.23 -15.12 -1.11
N ALA A 101 -5.64 -14.97 0.07
CA ALA A 101 -4.18 -14.91 0.21
C ALA A 101 -3.57 -16.30 0.10
N GLU A 102 -2.50 -16.38 -0.65
CA GLU A 102 -1.71 -17.60 -0.74
C GLU A 102 -0.53 -17.55 0.21
#